data_33976fd47cad51628fdcba65da133399
#
_entry.id   33976fd47cad51628fdcba65da133399
#
_cell.length_a   1.000
_cell.length_b   1.000
_cell.length_c   1.000
_cell.angle_alpha   90.00
_cell.angle_beta   90.00
_cell.angle_gamma   90.00
#
_symmetry.space_group_name_H-M   'P 1'
#
loop_
_entity.id
_entity.type
_entity.pdbx_description
1 polymer ?
#
loop_
_entity_poly.entity_id
_entity_poly.type
_entity_poly.pdbx_seq_one_letter_code
_entity_poly.pdbx_strand_id
1 'polypeptide(L)'
;MKKLFALASIATLMFSCSENFGETPFEEKLPINISVDVQTRANDTTFESGDAVGIYVVNYDGTTAGTLKAEGNQADNAEFTYNGGGWNSDEPIYWKDKNTSADFYAYYPYSASVNIDAQPFAVQADQSNEANFWASDFLWGKSTKVAPTSNAVNIETNHVLSRIVLEVKPGSGFTSESWAAATKSVKICDVKTNATINLATGVATATGNNGEIIPLATSSNYKAMMVPQTVADDSKLIVVTVDGTEYVYRTGYTFKANTQHNFSIVVNKNESSVNVAIGEWNIDSIVNQGAAVEESNGSTIIQNNEIWYQNGSTTVAITPGINQYSYNEINKFGDATIVSNTYNSTIGYWVIKFDKEVTEVSMNTFSYQNSLISVVLPNSITLIHASTFNRCPSLSEINIPEGVTEIGSCAFIGCSSLTNITLPASLKSLAGGDQFEKCTNLESVYCKPTTPPSPTDGGTFKECSPNLKIYVPAASVNAYKASSAWSEYVDNFVGYDF
;
A
#
# COMPACT_ATOMS: atom_id res chain seq x y z
N MET A 1 29.84 48.20 -37.37
CA MET A 1 30.70 48.49 -38.56
C MET A 1 31.55 47.26 -38.82
N LYS A 2 31.21 46.58 -39.89
CA LYS A 2 32.13 46.16 -40.97
C LYS A 2 33.30 45.28 -40.53
N LYS A 3 33.27 44.03 -40.92
CA LYS A 3 33.79 43.36 -42.16
C LYS A 3 35.05 42.56 -41.79
N LEU A 4 35.51 41.50 -42.36
CA LEU A 4 35.17 40.71 -43.57
C LEU A 4 36.14 39.53 -43.63
N PHE A 5 35.70 38.42 -44.10
CA PHE A 5 36.37 37.35 -44.86
C PHE A 5 37.92 37.34 -45.02
N ALA A 6 38.50 36.18 -44.89
CA ALA A 6 39.46 35.70 -45.89
C ALA A 6 39.47 34.17 -45.96
N LEU A 7 39.22 33.70 -47.17
CA LEU A 7 39.33 32.34 -47.72
C LEU A 7 40.75 32.16 -48.27
N ALA A 8 41.11 30.89 -48.51
CA ALA A 8 42.14 30.30 -49.37
C ALA A 8 43.45 29.94 -48.64
N SER A 9 44.15 28.84 -48.97
CA SER A 9 44.23 28.06 -50.18
C SER A 9 44.87 26.72 -49.93
N ILE A 10 44.51 25.77 -50.75
CA ILE A 10 45.05 24.44 -50.99
C ILE A 10 46.55 24.51 -51.27
N ALA A 11 47.35 23.62 -50.68
CA ALA A 11 48.60 23.16 -51.28
C ALA A 11 48.79 21.69 -51.02
N THR A 12 48.58 20.89 -52.04
CA THR A 12 48.92 19.50 -52.18
C THR A 12 50.47 19.36 -52.24
N LEU A 13 51.01 18.57 -51.36
CA LEU A 13 52.36 18.01 -51.58
C LEU A 13 52.36 16.54 -51.26
N MET A 14 52.39 15.75 -52.32
CA MET A 14 52.74 14.34 -52.31
C MET A 14 54.22 14.17 -51.92
N PHE A 15 54.46 13.43 -50.85
CA PHE A 15 55.71 12.70 -50.71
C PHE A 15 55.45 11.31 -50.16
N SER A 16 55.75 10.36 -51.00
CA SER A 16 55.82 8.93 -50.67
C SER A 16 57.05 8.69 -49.83
N CYS A 17 56.87 8.07 -48.66
CA CYS A 17 57.84 7.18 -48.08
C CYS A 17 57.13 6.13 -47.19
N SER A 18 57.25 4.92 -47.58
CA SER A 18 56.77 3.74 -46.86
C SER A 18 57.67 3.51 -45.62
N GLU A 19 57.05 3.60 -44.45
CA GLU A 19 57.50 2.83 -43.29
C GLU A 19 56.27 2.28 -42.62
N ASN A 20 56.16 0.93 -42.58
CA ASN A 20 55.17 0.19 -41.84
C ASN A 20 55.40 0.35 -40.35
N PHE A 21 54.80 1.36 -39.72
CA PHE A 21 54.45 1.29 -38.33
C PHE A 21 52.98 0.74 -38.27
N GLY A 22 52.85 -0.47 -37.74
CA GLY A 22 51.58 -1.03 -37.44
C GLY A 22 50.87 -0.16 -36.41
N GLU A 23 50.15 0.84 -36.89
CA GLU A 23 49.12 1.48 -36.09
C GLU A 23 47.98 0.49 -35.96
N THR A 24 47.88 -0.16 -34.80
CA THR A 24 46.57 -0.73 -34.42
C THR A 24 45.54 0.35 -34.60
N PRO A 25 44.42 0.08 -35.34
CA PRO A 25 43.37 1.08 -35.48
C PRO A 25 42.95 1.50 -34.06
N PHE A 26 42.95 2.78 -33.79
CA PHE A 26 42.37 3.35 -32.59
C PHE A 26 40.91 2.96 -32.64
N GLU A 27 40.54 1.88 -31.98
CA GLU A 27 39.13 1.46 -31.92
C GLU A 27 38.40 2.54 -31.12
N GLU A 28 37.61 3.33 -31.81
CA GLU A 28 36.81 4.38 -31.22
C GLU A 28 35.88 3.72 -30.17
N LYS A 29 36.15 3.97 -28.89
CA LYS A 29 35.37 3.40 -27.80
C LYS A 29 33.95 3.92 -27.91
N LEU A 30 32.98 3.04 -27.94
CA LEU A 30 31.58 3.39 -27.97
C LEU A 30 31.16 3.91 -26.56
N PRO A 31 30.73 5.18 -26.44
CA PRO A 31 30.28 5.70 -25.17
C PRO A 31 28.96 5.07 -24.73
N ILE A 32 28.77 4.96 -23.43
CA ILE A 32 27.51 4.53 -22.83
C ILE A 32 26.74 5.78 -22.40
N ASN A 33 25.58 6.00 -23.02
CA ASN A 33 24.63 7.01 -22.62
C ASN A 33 23.63 6.39 -21.64
N ILE A 34 23.24 7.10 -20.59
CA ILE A 34 22.34 6.61 -19.54
C ILE A 34 21.07 7.45 -19.54
N SER A 35 19.94 6.78 -19.37
CA SER A 35 18.66 7.35 -18.93
C SER A 35 18.21 6.60 -17.69
N VAL A 36 17.81 7.31 -16.65
CA VAL A 36 17.24 6.73 -15.45
C VAL A 36 15.83 7.29 -15.29
N ASP A 37 14.86 6.39 -15.25
CA ASP A 37 13.45 6.73 -15.04
C ASP A 37 12.96 6.13 -13.72
N VAL A 38 12.01 6.79 -13.07
CA VAL A 38 11.34 6.26 -11.89
C VAL A 38 10.01 5.64 -12.33
N GLN A 39 9.80 4.37 -12.04
CA GLN A 39 8.48 3.75 -12.19
C GLN A 39 7.56 4.29 -11.10
N THR A 40 6.84 5.38 -11.40
CA THR A 40 5.82 5.90 -10.49
C THR A 40 4.46 5.81 -11.14
N ARG A 41 3.47 5.45 -10.35
CA ARG A 41 2.07 5.47 -10.76
C ARG A 41 1.23 6.57 -10.11
N ALA A 42 1.83 7.57 -9.49
CA ALA A 42 1.10 8.77 -9.05
C ALA A 42 2.08 9.92 -8.78
N ASN A 43 2.03 10.92 -9.60
CA ASN A 43 2.31 12.37 -9.44
C ASN A 43 3.47 12.89 -8.56
N ASP A 44 4.38 12.09 -8.02
CA ASP A 44 5.28 12.57 -6.97
C ASP A 44 6.79 12.41 -7.23
N THR A 45 7.24 11.96 -8.43
CA THR A 45 8.68 11.91 -8.65
C THR A 45 9.09 12.03 -10.11
N THR A 46 9.53 13.20 -10.46
CA THR A 46 10.49 13.42 -11.53
C THR A 46 11.78 13.86 -10.87
N PHE A 47 12.93 13.38 -11.34
CA PHE A 47 14.21 13.89 -10.89
C PHE A 47 14.30 15.41 -11.13
N GLU A 48 14.89 16.11 -10.17
CA GLU A 48 15.13 17.55 -10.26
C GLU A 48 16.56 17.83 -10.73
N SER A 49 16.77 18.99 -11.30
CA SER A 49 18.12 19.40 -11.71
C SER A 49 19.06 19.45 -10.51
N GLY A 50 20.12 18.64 -10.56
CA GLY A 50 21.07 18.46 -9.48
C GLY A 50 20.98 17.10 -8.77
N ASP A 51 19.91 16.33 -9.02
CA ASP A 51 19.83 14.95 -8.54
C ASP A 51 20.95 14.10 -9.15
N ALA A 52 21.59 13.26 -8.32
CA ALA A 52 22.67 12.39 -8.75
C ALA A 52 22.40 10.92 -8.41
N VAL A 53 22.71 10.04 -9.36
CA VAL A 53 22.63 8.58 -9.23
C VAL A 53 23.98 7.93 -9.36
N GLY A 54 24.17 6.80 -8.66
CA GLY A 54 25.33 5.95 -8.83
C GLY A 54 25.05 4.83 -9.85
N ILE A 55 25.92 4.71 -10.84
CA ILE A 55 25.80 3.72 -11.91
C ILE A 55 26.94 2.71 -11.82
N TYR A 56 26.57 1.43 -11.87
CA TYR A 56 27.50 0.33 -12.08
C TYR A 56 27.21 -0.36 -13.41
N VAL A 57 28.27 -0.76 -14.11
CA VAL A 57 28.18 -1.52 -15.36
C VAL A 57 28.97 -2.82 -15.23
N VAL A 58 28.32 -3.95 -15.34
CA VAL A 58 28.90 -5.28 -15.11
C VAL A 58 28.82 -6.11 -16.39
N ASN A 59 29.98 -6.38 -17.00
CA ASN A 59 30.04 -7.14 -18.25
C ASN A 59 29.68 -8.61 -18.07
N TYR A 60 29.14 -9.19 -19.13
CA TYR A 60 28.98 -10.63 -19.26
C TYR A 60 30.30 -11.30 -19.65
N ASP A 61 30.48 -12.56 -19.23
CA ASP A 61 31.48 -13.48 -19.76
C ASP A 61 30.74 -14.49 -20.63
N GLY A 62 30.81 -14.29 -21.94
CA GLY A 62 30.00 -15.00 -22.90
C GLY A 62 28.48 -14.80 -22.64
N THR A 63 27.82 -15.85 -22.18
CA THR A 63 26.38 -15.81 -21.83
C THR A 63 26.13 -15.65 -20.32
N THR A 64 27.15 -15.70 -19.50
CA THR A 64 27.06 -15.68 -18.04
C THR A 64 27.13 -14.23 -17.54
N ALA A 65 26.15 -13.82 -16.73
CA ALA A 65 26.16 -12.51 -16.08
C ALA A 65 27.33 -12.39 -15.10
N GLY A 66 28.05 -11.28 -15.15
CA GLY A 66 29.03 -10.94 -14.14
C GLY A 66 28.38 -10.68 -12.79
N THR A 67 29.18 -10.75 -11.73
CA THR A 67 28.77 -10.39 -10.36
C THR A 67 29.11 -8.93 -10.10
N LEU A 68 28.17 -8.14 -9.60
CA LEU A 68 28.42 -6.78 -9.14
C LEU A 68 29.42 -6.80 -7.98
N LYS A 69 30.47 -5.98 -8.09
CA LYS A 69 31.56 -5.82 -7.09
C LYS A 69 31.67 -4.36 -6.71
N ALA A 70 32.35 -4.11 -5.60
CA ALA A 70 32.67 -2.74 -5.18
C ALA A 70 33.59 -2.04 -6.18
N GLU A 71 34.56 -2.80 -6.76
CA GLU A 71 35.52 -2.32 -7.73
C GLU A 71 35.83 -3.40 -8.78
N GLY A 72 36.28 -2.96 -9.96
CA GLY A 72 36.70 -3.83 -11.06
C GLY A 72 35.56 -4.29 -11.98
N ASN A 73 34.43 -3.57 -11.98
CA ASN A 73 33.41 -3.67 -12.99
C ASN A 73 33.82 -2.87 -14.25
N GLN A 74 32.97 -2.80 -15.26
CA GLN A 74 33.20 -1.93 -16.43
C GLN A 74 33.05 -0.46 -16.06
N ALA A 75 32.13 -0.15 -15.12
CA ALA A 75 32.03 1.11 -14.44
C ALA A 75 31.70 0.84 -12.97
N ASP A 76 32.42 1.53 -12.09
CA ASP A 76 32.31 1.44 -10.63
C ASP A 76 31.76 2.73 -10.09
N ASN A 77 30.50 2.71 -9.59
CA ASN A 77 29.86 3.84 -8.94
C ASN A 77 30.00 5.18 -9.72
N ALA A 78 29.84 5.13 -11.03
CA ALA A 78 29.90 6.34 -11.85
C ALA A 78 28.79 7.30 -11.50
N GLU A 79 29.12 8.54 -11.18
CA GLU A 79 28.15 9.59 -10.86
C GLU A 79 27.52 10.13 -12.14
N PHE A 80 26.18 10.11 -12.19
CA PHE A 80 25.41 10.78 -13.21
C PHE A 80 24.47 11.78 -12.57
N THR A 81 24.54 13.03 -13.01
CA THR A 81 23.72 14.14 -12.53
C THR A 81 22.66 14.51 -13.54
N TYR A 82 21.42 14.72 -13.07
CA TYR A 82 20.31 15.17 -13.90
C TYR A 82 20.34 16.69 -14.06
N ASN A 83 20.29 17.18 -15.31
CA ASN A 83 20.37 18.63 -15.62
C ASN A 83 19.01 19.24 -16.01
N GLY A 84 17.91 18.53 -15.81
CA GLY A 84 16.57 18.95 -16.22
C GLY A 84 16.18 18.51 -17.64
N GLY A 85 17.09 17.94 -18.41
CA GLY A 85 16.85 17.43 -19.76
C GLY A 85 17.48 16.08 -20.06
N GLY A 86 18.35 15.60 -19.16
CA GLY A 86 19.04 14.31 -19.28
C GLY A 86 20.10 14.11 -18.23
N TRP A 87 20.68 12.92 -18.22
CA TRP A 87 21.69 12.50 -17.29
C TRP A 87 23.10 12.72 -17.88
N ASN A 88 24.00 13.32 -17.13
CA ASN A 88 25.36 13.62 -17.54
C ASN A 88 26.36 13.16 -16.49
N SER A 89 27.52 12.75 -16.94
CA SER A 89 28.66 12.45 -16.08
C SER A 89 29.88 13.24 -16.55
N ASP A 90 30.67 13.75 -15.61
CA ASP A 90 31.96 14.39 -15.93
C ASP A 90 32.99 13.36 -16.40
N GLU A 91 32.83 12.09 -16.02
CA GLU A 91 33.66 10.97 -16.45
C GLU A 91 32.87 10.02 -17.35
N PRO A 92 33.04 10.10 -18.70
CA PRO A 92 32.31 9.26 -19.61
C PRO A 92 32.69 7.79 -19.45
N ILE A 93 31.68 6.92 -19.42
CA ILE A 93 31.85 5.48 -19.40
C ILE A 93 31.69 4.90 -20.82
N TYR A 94 32.32 3.74 -21.07
CA TYR A 94 32.38 3.14 -22.39
C TYR A 94 32.06 1.66 -22.33
N TRP A 95 31.47 1.13 -23.42
CA TRP A 95 31.34 -0.30 -23.62
C TRP A 95 32.71 -0.97 -23.67
N LYS A 96 32.81 -2.19 -23.15
CA LYS A 96 34.03 -3.00 -23.22
C LYS A 96 34.49 -3.22 -24.65
N ASP A 97 33.54 -3.61 -25.48
CA ASP A 97 33.70 -3.84 -26.95
C ASP A 97 32.31 -3.81 -27.61
N LYS A 98 32.24 -4.12 -28.91
CA LYS A 98 31.01 -4.08 -29.71
C LYS A 98 30.08 -5.27 -29.51
N ASN A 99 30.50 -6.31 -28.76
CA ASN A 99 29.80 -7.60 -28.67
C ASN A 99 29.44 -7.99 -27.22
N THR A 100 30.15 -7.46 -26.25
CA THR A 100 29.97 -7.84 -24.83
C THR A 100 28.77 -7.11 -24.22
N SER A 101 27.72 -7.87 -23.90
CA SER A 101 26.56 -7.33 -23.14
C SER A 101 26.94 -7.01 -21.69
N ALA A 102 26.16 -6.14 -21.06
CA ALA A 102 26.35 -5.77 -19.67
C ALA A 102 25.04 -5.65 -18.91
N ASP A 103 25.09 -5.86 -17.60
CA ASP A 103 24.09 -5.46 -16.65
C ASP A 103 24.37 -4.04 -16.15
N PHE A 104 23.32 -3.26 -15.99
CA PHE A 104 23.37 -1.90 -15.45
C PHE A 104 22.62 -1.85 -14.15
N TYR A 105 23.22 -1.25 -13.12
CA TYR A 105 22.59 -1.00 -11.83
C TYR A 105 22.59 0.50 -11.60
N ALA A 106 21.47 1.03 -11.15
CA ALA A 106 21.33 2.43 -10.74
C ALA A 106 20.77 2.51 -9.32
N TYR A 107 21.24 3.48 -8.55
CA TYR A 107 20.66 3.80 -7.26
C TYR A 107 20.66 5.31 -7.01
N TYR A 108 19.70 5.78 -6.24
CA TYR A 108 19.56 7.16 -5.78
C TYR A 108 19.26 7.17 -4.27
N PRO A 109 19.76 8.12 -3.51
CA PRO A 109 20.71 9.16 -3.90
C PRO A 109 22.15 8.62 -4.05
N TYR A 110 22.93 9.27 -4.92
CA TYR A 110 24.36 8.96 -5.08
C TYR A 110 25.12 9.08 -3.77
N SER A 111 26.09 8.20 -3.55
CA SER A 111 27.05 8.26 -2.46
C SER A 111 28.45 7.96 -2.98
N ALA A 112 29.41 8.82 -2.67
CA ALA A 112 30.82 8.59 -3.05
C ALA A 112 31.47 7.40 -2.32
N SER A 113 30.90 6.99 -1.18
CA SER A 113 31.36 5.81 -0.43
C SER A 113 30.26 4.76 -0.38
N VAL A 114 30.51 3.62 -0.98
CA VAL A 114 29.50 2.57 -1.20
C VAL A 114 29.93 1.24 -0.60
N ASN A 115 28.98 0.55 0.02
CA ASN A 115 29.06 -0.86 0.36
C ASN A 115 27.98 -1.62 -0.42
N ILE A 116 28.38 -2.41 -1.42
CA ILE A 116 27.45 -3.13 -2.32
C ILE A 116 26.50 -4.05 -1.57
N ASP A 117 26.99 -4.76 -0.56
CA ASP A 117 26.21 -5.76 0.16
C ASP A 117 25.31 -5.15 1.24
N ALA A 118 25.68 -3.98 1.76
CA ALA A 118 25.00 -3.36 2.89
C ALA A 118 25.18 -1.83 2.91
N GLN A 119 24.73 -1.13 1.84
CA GLN A 119 24.79 0.33 1.78
C GLN A 119 23.96 0.92 2.92
N PRO A 120 24.58 1.68 3.84
CA PRO A 120 23.83 2.31 4.92
C PRO A 120 22.87 3.37 4.37
N PHE A 121 21.67 3.40 4.92
CA PHE A 121 20.68 4.43 4.65
C PHE A 121 19.84 4.69 5.90
N ALA A 122 19.34 5.91 6.05
CA ALA A 122 18.42 6.26 7.13
C ALA A 122 17.33 7.20 6.60
N VAL A 123 16.08 6.90 6.91
CA VAL A 123 14.99 7.87 6.76
C VAL A 123 15.13 8.92 7.87
N GLN A 124 14.79 10.17 7.56
CA GLN A 124 14.79 11.23 8.55
C GLN A 124 13.73 10.97 9.62
N ALA A 125 14.08 11.10 10.90
CA ALA A 125 13.10 11.00 11.99
C ALA A 125 12.11 12.18 11.98
N ASP A 126 12.55 13.35 11.57
CA ASP A 126 11.70 14.50 11.33
C ASP A 126 11.53 14.70 9.81
N GLN A 127 10.39 14.27 9.30
CA GLN A 127 9.97 14.46 7.91
C GLN A 127 8.89 15.55 7.77
N SER A 128 8.73 16.43 8.75
CA SER A 128 7.69 17.46 8.78
C SER A 128 7.80 18.53 7.68
N ASN A 129 8.90 18.54 6.93
CA ASN A 129 9.11 19.37 5.76
C ASN A 129 9.45 18.54 4.51
N GLU A 130 9.20 19.11 3.33
CA GLU A 130 9.39 18.41 2.04
C GLU A 130 10.83 17.95 1.81
N ALA A 131 11.82 18.77 2.18
CA ALA A 131 13.24 18.42 1.95
C ALA A 131 13.60 17.14 2.72
N ASN A 132 13.24 17.01 3.99
CA ASN A 132 13.49 15.82 4.80
C ASN A 132 12.67 14.63 4.33
N PHE A 133 11.44 14.87 3.88
CA PHE A 133 10.59 13.82 3.32
C PHE A 133 11.23 13.21 2.06
N TRP A 134 11.66 14.03 1.09
CA TRP A 134 12.30 13.56 -0.13
C TRP A 134 13.72 12.99 0.12
N ALA A 135 14.48 13.54 1.08
CA ALA A 135 15.76 12.97 1.50
C ALA A 135 15.63 11.59 2.17
N SER A 136 14.43 11.18 2.49
CA SER A 136 14.11 9.87 3.07
C SER A 136 13.74 8.83 2.02
N ASP A 137 13.90 9.10 0.73
CA ASP A 137 13.64 8.13 -0.33
C ASP A 137 14.91 7.48 -0.85
N PHE A 138 14.79 6.24 -1.31
CA PHE A 138 15.87 5.49 -1.94
C PHE A 138 15.32 4.72 -3.14
N LEU A 139 15.92 4.97 -4.30
CA LEU A 139 15.55 4.30 -5.55
C LEU A 139 16.63 3.30 -5.96
N TRP A 140 16.21 2.20 -6.53
CA TRP A 140 17.10 1.20 -7.10
C TRP A 140 16.50 0.59 -8.37
N GLY A 141 17.36 0.33 -9.36
CA GLY A 141 16.95 -0.30 -10.61
C GLY A 141 18.06 -1.11 -11.27
N LYS A 142 17.66 -2.03 -12.14
CA LYS A 142 18.57 -2.88 -12.88
C LYS A 142 18.07 -3.14 -14.30
N SER A 143 18.91 -2.90 -15.31
CA SER A 143 18.69 -3.36 -16.67
C SER A 143 19.67 -4.50 -17.00
N THR A 144 19.15 -5.62 -17.48
CA THR A 144 19.95 -6.86 -17.64
C THR A 144 20.27 -7.15 -19.09
N LYS A 145 21.49 -7.67 -19.33
CA LYS A 145 21.95 -8.19 -20.62
C LYS A 145 21.76 -7.20 -21.78
N VAL A 146 22.04 -5.93 -21.53
CA VAL A 146 21.98 -4.91 -22.58
C VAL A 146 23.13 -5.09 -23.54
N ALA A 147 22.85 -5.21 -24.84
CA ALA A 147 23.86 -5.25 -25.87
C ALA A 147 24.42 -3.84 -26.14
N PRO A 148 25.70 -3.74 -26.58
CA PRO A 148 26.29 -2.46 -26.94
C PRO A 148 25.43 -1.67 -27.93
N THR A 149 25.17 -0.41 -27.59
CA THR A 149 24.31 0.51 -28.36
C THR A 149 24.80 1.94 -28.23
N SER A 150 24.55 2.75 -29.24
CA SER A 150 24.72 4.22 -29.19
C SER A 150 23.53 4.97 -28.59
N ASN A 151 22.38 4.28 -28.45
CA ASN A 151 21.21 4.83 -27.77
C ASN A 151 21.44 4.86 -26.27
N ALA A 152 20.70 5.70 -25.57
CA ALA A 152 20.71 5.68 -24.12
C ALA A 152 20.20 4.32 -23.57
N VAL A 153 20.91 3.79 -22.60
CA VAL A 153 20.46 2.63 -21.81
C VAL A 153 19.48 3.14 -20.78
N ASN A 154 18.23 2.71 -20.89
CA ASN A 154 17.20 3.05 -19.92
C ASN A 154 17.25 2.12 -18.71
N ILE A 155 17.32 2.70 -17.51
CA ILE A 155 17.28 1.96 -16.25
C ILE A 155 16.05 2.43 -15.49
N GLU A 156 15.06 1.56 -15.41
CA GLU A 156 13.86 1.81 -14.61
C GLU A 156 14.15 1.56 -13.13
N THR A 157 13.95 2.56 -12.30
CA THR A 157 14.14 2.47 -10.85
C THR A 157 12.82 2.38 -10.11
N ASN A 158 12.83 1.72 -8.97
CA ASN A 158 11.70 1.57 -8.07
C ASN A 158 12.08 2.05 -6.67
N HIS A 159 11.08 2.44 -5.89
CA HIS A 159 11.29 2.75 -4.48
C HIS A 159 11.68 1.49 -3.70
N VAL A 160 12.76 1.57 -2.95
CA VAL A 160 13.23 0.49 -2.08
C VAL A 160 12.54 0.54 -0.73
N LEU A 161 12.00 1.69 -0.38
CA LEU A 161 11.35 1.96 0.90
C LEU A 161 9.83 1.77 0.82
N SER A 162 9.17 1.94 1.95
CA SER A 162 7.71 2.00 2.10
C SER A 162 7.27 3.47 2.22
N ARG A 163 6.08 3.80 1.81
CA ARG A 163 5.43 5.07 2.11
C ARG A 163 4.18 4.84 2.95
N ILE A 164 3.99 5.62 4.01
CA ILE A 164 2.73 5.67 4.75
C ILE A 164 2.00 6.97 4.45
N VAL A 165 0.69 6.87 4.30
CA VAL A 165 -0.24 8.01 4.20
C VAL A 165 -1.31 7.85 5.26
N LEU A 166 -1.47 8.86 6.09
CA LEU A 166 -2.37 8.85 7.23
C LEU A 166 -3.44 9.93 7.05
N GLU A 167 -4.68 9.52 6.96
CA GLU A 167 -5.83 10.42 7.05
C GLU A 167 -6.37 10.38 8.48
N VAL A 168 -6.52 11.54 9.11
CA VAL A 168 -6.99 11.62 10.51
C VAL A 168 -8.33 12.33 10.54
N LYS A 169 -9.34 11.64 11.08
CA LYS A 169 -10.74 12.09 11.11
C LYS A 169 -11.26 12.25 12.53
N PRO A 170 -12.19 13.19 12.77
CA PRO A 170 -12.92 13.23 14.02
C PRO A 170 -13.89 12.07 14.14
N GLY A 171 -13.93 11.46 15.30
CA GLY A 171 -14.94 10.49 15.71
C GLY A 171 -15.88 11.06 16.78
N SER A 172 -16.41 10.18 17.62
CA SER A 172 -17.33 10.58 18.70
C SER A 172 -16.70 11.58 19.67
N GLY A 173 -17.51 12.53 20.14
CA GLY A 173 -17.09 13.57 21.07
C GLY A 173 -16.42 14.80 20.44
N PHE A 174 -16.21 14.83 19.13
CA PHE A 174 -15.79 16.01 18.38
C PHE A 174 -16.95 16.54 17.53
N THR A 175 -17.15 17.87 17.52
CA THR A 175 -17.96 18.55 16.50
C THR A 175 -17.06 19.01 15.36
N SER A 176 -17.62 19.29 14.18
CA SER A 176 -16.86 19.83 13.04
C SER A 176 -16.08 21.11 13.43
N GLU A 177 -16.69 21.98 14.24
CA GLU A 177 -16.10 23.24 14.68
C GLU A 177 -14.95 22.98 15.66
N SER A 178 -15.15 22.09 16.68
CA SER A 178 -14.12 21.77 17.65
C SER A 178 -12.93 21.06 16.99
N TRP A 179 -13.19 20.18 16.03
CA TRP A 179 -12.13 19.52 15.29
C TRP A 179 -11.34 20.46 14.38
N ALA A 180 -12.01 21.39 13.70
CA ALA A 180 -11.36 22.37 12.84
C ALA A 180 -10.46 23.33 13.64
N ALA A 181 -10.88 23.71 14.84
CA ALA A 181 -10.12 24.62 15.74
C ALA A 181 -8.97 23.92 16.48
N ALA A 182 -9.01 22.59 16.62
CA ALA A 182 -8.05 21.84 17.41
C ALA A 182 -6.65 21.84 16.79
N THR A 183 -5.63 21.97 17.64
CA THR A 183 -4.23 21.75 17.25
C THR A 183 -3.96 20.24 17.15
N LYS A 184 -3.46 19.80 16.00
CA LYS A 184 -3.20 18.37 15.73
C LYS A 184 -1.75 18.12 15.36
N SER A 185 -1.17 17.03 15.88
CA SER A 185 0.09 16.48 15.42
C SER A 185 0.02 14.96 15.35
N VAL A 186 0.86 14.37 14.52
CA VAL A 186 0.92 12.92 14.31
C VAL A 186 2.36 12.44 14.43
N LYS A 187 2.55 11.27 15.02
CA LYS A 187 3.81 10.54 15.06
C LYS A 187 3.59 9.09 14.63
N ILE A 188 4.57 8.52 13.97
CA ILE A 188 4.66 7.08 13.71
C ILE A 188 5.74 6.56 14.65
N CYS A 189 5.40 5.63 15.51
CA CYS A 189 6.24 5.18 16.62
C CYS A 189 6.60 3.68 16.49
N ASP A 190 7.51 3.21 17.33
CA ASP A 190 7.98 1.83 17.39
C ASP A 190 8.54 1.29 16.05
N VAL A 191 9.06 2.16 15.20
CA VAL A 191 9.60 1.85 13.89
C VAL A 191 11.11 2.11 13.82
N LYS A 192 11.82 1.29 13.05
CA LYS A 192 13.24 1.51 12.75
C LYS A 192 13.37 2.53 11.62
N THR A 193 14.28 3.46 11.78
CA THR A 193 14.61 4.49 10.78
C THR A 193 15.86 4.20 9.98
N ASN A 194 16.68 3.25 10.42
CA ASN A 194 17.92 2.87 9.74
C ASN A 194 17.73 1.58 8.94
N ALA A 195 18.43 1.49 7.82
CA ALA A 195 18.47 0.31 6.95
C ALA A 195 19.87 0.06 6.41
N THR A 196 20.12 -1.15 5.96
CA THR A 196 21.13 -1.47 4.96
C THR A 196 20.46 -1.91 3.68
N ILE A 197 20.98 -1.48 2.53
CA ILE A 197 20.43 -1.79 1.20
C ILE A 197 21.49 -2.56 0.43
N ASN A 198 21.13 -3.75 -0.05
CA ASN A 198 21.98 -4.53 -0.94
C ASN A 198 21.84 -4.00 -2.37
N LEU A 199 22.88 -3.40 -2.92
CA LEU A 199 22.84 -2.78 -4.26
C LEU A 199 22.85 -3.77 -5.41
N ALA A 200 23.17 -5.05 -5.17
CA ALA A 200 23.03 -6.07 -6.20
C ALA A 200 21.57 -6.53 -6.40
N THR A 201 20.73 -6.35 -5.37
CA THR A 201 19.33 -6.86 -5.37
C THR A 201 18.27 -5.81 -5.12
N GLY A 202 18.63 -4.62 -4.64
CA GLY A 202 17.67 -3.57 -4.22
C GLY A 202 16.95 -3.87 -2.90
N VAL A 203 17.37 -4.87 -2.14
CA VAL A 203 16.68 -5.27 -0.90
C VAL A 203 17.14 -4.41 0.26
N ALA A 204 16.19 -3.75 0.94
CA ALA A 204 16.42 -3.05 2.20
C ALA A 204 16.17 -3.98 3.40
N THR A 205 17.04 -3.87 4.39
CA THR A 205 16.91 -4.57 5.68
C THR A 205 16.95 -3.55 6.81
N ALA A 206 15.89 -3.50 7.61
CA ALA A 206 15.77 -2.59 8.75
C ALA A 206 16.79 -2.93 9.84
N THR A 207 17.48 -1.92 10.36
CA THR A 207 18.55 -2.06 11.37
C THR A 207 18.37 -1.08 12.52
N GLY A 208 19.12 -1.27 13.59
CA GLY A 208 19.09 -0.37 14.75
C GLY A 208 17.89 -0.57 15.67
N ASN A 209 17.69 0.38 16.56
CA ASN A 209 16.60 0.40 17.53
C ASN A 209 15.34 1.04 16.94
N ASN A 210 14.20 0.75 17.54
CA ASN A 210 12.96 1.45 17.25
C ASN A 210 13.05 2.92 17.69
N GLY A 211 12.43 3.78 16.93
CA GLY A 211 12.31 5.20 17.13
C GLY A 211 10.93 5.72 16.72
N GLU A 212 10.87 7.00 16.39
CA GLU A 212 9.66 7.65 15.91
C GLU A 212 9.95 8.47 14.64
N ILE A 213 8.91 8.68 13.83
CA ILE A 213 8.92 9.55 12.65
C ILE A 213 7.84 10.59 12.81
N ILE A 214 8.18 11.86 12.60
CA ILE A 214 7.24 12.98 12.47
C ILE A 214 6.92 13.13 10.99
N PRO A 215 5.69 12.81 10.53
CA PRO A 215 5.36 12.83 9.11
C PRO A 215 5.16 14.24 8.55
N LEU A 216 5.25 14.38 7.24
CA LEU A 216 4.90 15.59 6.52
C LEU A 216 3.39 15.78 6.54
N ALA A 217 2.93 16.91 7.09
CA ALA A 217 1.54 17.31 7.02
C ALA A 217 1.22 17.90 5.63
N THR A 218 0.12 17.47 5.03
CA THR A 218 -0.45 18.02 3.80
C THR A 218 -1.79 18.71 4.11
N SER A 219 -2.50 19.20 3.11
CA SER A 219 -3.82 19.82 3.31
C SER A 219 -4.87 18.88 3.90
N SER A 220 -4.74 17.56 3.70
CA SER A 220 -5.75 16.56 4.07
C SER A 220 -5.20 15.35 4.81
N ASN A 221 -3.90 15.09 4.74
CA ASN A 221 -3.26 13.92 5.32
C ASN A 221 -1.86 14.20 5.84
N TYR A 222 -1.26 13.14 6.40
CA TYR A 222 0.16 13.09 6.78
C TYR A 222 0.82 12.00 5.96
N LYS A 223 2.06 12.23 5.50
CA LYS A 223 2.83 11.24 4.75
C LYS A 223 4.26 11.10 5.26
N ALA A 224 4.80 9.89 5.24
CA ALA A 224 6.20 9.63 5.59
C ALA A 224 6.79 8.49 4.78
N MET A 225 8.10 8.56 4.52
CA MET A 225 8.91 7.45 4.04
C MET A 225 9.36 6.60 5.22
N MET A 226 9.35 5.29 5.05
CA MET A 226 9.65 4.31 6.08
C MET A 226 10.53 3.19 5.56
N VAL A 227 11.38 2.66 6.42
CA VAL A 227 12.11 1.42 6.12
C VAL A 227 11.13 0.24 6.11
N PRO A 228 11.16 -0.64 5.09
CA PRO A 228 10.37 -1.88 5.08
C PRO A 228 10.71 -2.73 6.30
N GLN A 229 9.69 -3.07 7.09
CA GLN A 229 9.88 -3.78 8.37
C GLN A 229 8.56 -4.37 8.86
N THR A 230 8.65 -5.35 9.75
CA THR A 230 7.51 -5.82 10.54
C THR A 230 7.58 -5.22 11.94
N VAL A 231 6.53 -4.52 12.31
CA VAL A 231 6.31 -4.00 13.66
C VAL A 231 5.53 -5.06 14.44
N ALA A 232 5.95 -5.28 15.69
CA ALA A 232 5.36 -6.30 16.55
C ALA A 232 3.90 -5.99 16.90
N ASP A 233 3.13 -7.03 17.22
CA ASP A 233 1.76 -6.89 17.71
C ASP A 233 1.71 -6.00 18.95
N ASP A 234 0.63 -5.22 19.08
CA ASP A 234 0.39 -4.26 20.16
C ASP A 234 1.41 -3.10 20.25
N SER A 235 2.25 -2.89 19.23
CA SER A 235 3.13 -1.72 19.17
C SER A 235 2.32 -0.43 19.07
N LYS A 236 2.82 0.61 19.75
CA LYS A 236 2.28 1.98 19.67
C LYS A 236 2.61 2.59 18.30
N LEU A 237 1.90 2.14 17.23
CA LEU A 237 2.30 2.46 15.87
C LEU A 237 2.02 3.91 15.48
N ILE A 238 0.83 4.43 15.75
CA ILE A 238 0.44 5.79 15.38
C ILE A 238 -0.04 6.53 16.63
N VAL A 239 0.48 7.73 16.85
CA VAL A 239 0.06 8.66 17.91
C VAL A 239 -0.48 9.91 17.26
N VAL A 240 -1.73 10.22 17.53
CA VAL A 240 -2.37 11.48 17.15
C VAL A 240 -2.55 12.30 18.41
N THR A 241 -1.98 13.50 18.46
CA THR A 241 -2.19 14.45 19.58
C THR A 241 -3.19 15.51 19.14
N VAL A 242 -4.25 15.70 19.93
CA VAL A 242 -5.29 16.72 19.70
C VAL A 242 -5.39 17.58 20.97
N ASP A 243 -5.09 18.87 20.87
CA ASP A 243 -5.09 19.83 22.00
C ASP A 243 -4.33 19.32 23.23
N GLY A 244 -3.18 18.64 22.98
CA GLY A 244 -2.30 18.09 24.02
C GLY A 244 -2.70 16.70 24.54
N THR A 245 -3.85 16.16 24.14
CA THR A 245 -4.26 14.79 24.49
C THR A 245 -3.75 13.80 23.42
N GLU A 246 -3.06 12.76 23.85
CA GLU A 246 -2.58 11.70 22.96
C GLU A 246 -3.65 10.61 22.75
N TYR A 247 -3.84 10.26 21.48
CA TYR A 247 -4.68 9.15 21.02
C TYR A 247 -3.76 8.16 20.29
N VAL A 248 -3.73 6.94 20.78
CA VAL A 248 -2.76 5.92 20.34
C VAL A 248 -3.46 4.83 19.55
N TYR A 249 -2.94 4.57 18.35
CA TYR A 249 -3.30 3.39 17.58
C TYR A 249 -2.22 2.32 17.74
N ARG A 250 -2.60 1.17 18.31
CA ARG A 250 -1.72 0.02 18.54
C ARG A 250 -2.03 -1.08 17.56
N THR A 251 -1.02 -1.59 16.89
CA THR A 251 -1.14 -2.75 15.98
C THR A 251 0.24 -3.31 15.64
N GLY A 252 0.30 -4.60 15.33
CA GLY A 252 1.36 -5.17 14.52
C GLY A 252 1.11 -4.90 13.05
N TYR A 253 2.18 -4.64 12.30
CA TYR A 253 2.06 -4.34 10.90
C TYR A 253 3.33 -4.63 10.11
N THR A 254 3.19 -5.07 8.85
CA THR A 254 4.32 -5.27 7.93
C THR A 254 4.31 -4.21 6.84
N PHE A 255 5.29 -3.32 6.87
CA PHE A 255 5.57 -2.35 5.83
C PHE A 255 6.41 -3.02 4.73
N LYS A 256 5.88 -3.09 3.53
CA LYS A 256 6.53 -3.73 2.38
C LYS A 256 7.29 -2.71 1.54
N ALA A 257 8.41 -3.13 0.95
CA ALA A 257 9.14 -2.32 -0.02
C ALA A 257 8.26 -1.96 -1.23
N ASN A 258 8.53 -0.80 -1.84
CA ASN A 258 7.83 -0.29 -3.01
C ASN A 258 6.29 -0.27 -2.83
N THR A 259 5.84 0.06 -1.62
CA THR A 259 4.42 -0.03 -1.27
C THR A 259 3.98 1.21 -0.52
N GLN A 260 2.84 1.79 -0.91
CA GLN A 260 2.16 2.82 -0.14
C GLN A 260 1.10 2.18 0.76
N HIS A 261 1.20 2.48 2.05
CA HIS A 261 0.29 2.02 3.08
C HIS A 261 -0.60 3.17 3.52
N ASN A 262 -1.89 3.09 3.23
CA ASN A 262 -2.85 4.14 3.58
C ASN A 262 -3.56 3.76 4.88
N PHE A 263 -3.63 4.69 5.83
CA PHE A 263 -4.34 4.53 7.09
C PHE A 263 -5.35 5.65 7.23
N SER A 264 -6.60 5.34 7.55
CA SER A 264 -7.60 6.32 7.97
C SER A 264 -7.87 6.13 9.46
N ILE A 265 -7.47 7.11 10.26
CA ILE A 265 -7.50 7.08 11.72
C ILE A 265 -8.65 7.95 12.20
N VAL A 266 -9.63 7.35 12.87
CA VAL A 266 -10.73 8.05 13.52
C VAL A 266 -10.37 8.28 14.99
N VAL A 267 -10.32 9.55 15.42
CA VAL A 267 -9.98 9.94 16.79
C VAL A 267 -11.27 10.14 17.57
N ASN A 268 -11.52 9.33 18.60
CA ASN A 268 -12.69 9.40 19.47
C ASN A 268 -12.31 10.02 20.82
N LYS A 269 -13.03 11.09 21.21
CA LYS A 269 -12.89 11.75 22.50
C LYS A 269 -13.79 11.04 23.52
N ASN A 270 -13.19 10.49 24.57
CA ASN A 270 -13.85 9.77 25.65
C ASN A 270 -14.37 8.36 25.34
N GLU A 271 -13.98 7.74 24.22
CA GLU A 271 -14.37 6.36 23.93
C GLU A 271 -13.20 5.62 23.27
N SER A 272 -13.06 4.36 23.62
CA SER A 272 -12.08 3.46 23.03
C SER A 272 -12.73 2.61 21.94
N SER A 273 -12.51 2.92 20.68
CA SER A 273 -12.90 2.05 19.58
C SER A 273 -11.92 2.10 18.42
N VAL A 274 -11.66 0.96 17.80
CA VAL A 274 -10.65 0.81 16.75
C VAL A 274 -11.22 0.10 15.54
N ASN A 275 -11.01 0.67 14.35
CA ASN A 275 -11.13 -0.03 13.07
C ASN A 275 -10.03 0.42 12.12
N VAL A 276 -9.39 -0.54 11.41
CA VAL A 276 -8.28 -0.26 10.49
C VAL A 276 -8.44 -1.04 9.19
N ALA A 277 -8.22 -0.39 8.08
CA ALA A 277 -8.03 -1.01 6.79
C ALA A 277 -6.72 -0.55 6.14
N ILE A 278 -5.99 -1.32 5.32
CA ILE A 278 -4.63 -1.04 4.82
C ILE A 278 -4.48 -1.31 3.31
N GLY A 279 -3.86 -0.39 2.55
CA GLY A 279 -3.64 -0.50 1.12
C GLY A 279 -2.18 -0.35 0.65
N GLU A 280 -1.83 -0.94 -0.49
CA GLU A 280 -0.45 -1.07 -0.99
C GLU A 280 -0.12 -0.12 -2.17
N TRP A 281 1.16 0.31 -2.30
CA TRP A 281 1.61 1.31 -3.28
C TRP A 281 1.88 0.74 -4.68
N ASN A 282 1.86 -0.52 -4.87
CA ASN A 282 1.88 -1.02 -6.23
C ASN A 282 0.50 -0.89 -6.82
N ILE A 283 0.06 0.39 -7.01
CA ILE A 283 -1.26 0.79 -7.48
C ILE A 283 -2.36 0.47 -6.49
N ASP A 284 -2.97 1.53 -6.06
CA ASP A 284 -4.34 1.66 -5.55
C ASP A 284 -4.53 1.67 -4.05
N SER A 285 -4.90 2.87 -3.70
CA SER A 285 -5.38 3.32 -2.41
C SER A 285 -6.52 2.47 -1.86
N ILE A 286 -6.21 1.50 -1.03
CA ILE A 286 -7.18 1.01 -0.06
C ILE A 286 -7.06 1.92 1.16
N VAL A 287 -8.17 2.55 1.51
CA VAL A 287 -8.23 3.41 2.69
C VAL A 287 -8.38 2.52 3.93
N ASN A 288 -7.41 2.63 4.79
CA ASN A 288 -7.40 1.96 6.08
C ASN A 288 -8.14 2.83 7.09
N GLN A 289 -9.14 2.29 7.75
CA GLN A 289 -9.86 3.00 8.80
C GLN A 289 -9.41 2.50 10.17
N GLY A 290 -8.78 3.38 10.94
CA GLY A 290 -8.38 3.11 12.31
C GLY A 290 -8.91 4.16 13.26
N ALA A 291 -9.26 3.77 14.46
CA ALA A 291 -9.54 4.69 15.55
C ALA A 291 -8.33 4.76 16.49
N ALA A 292 -7.81 5.96 16.70
CA ALA A 292 -6.85 6.24 17.77
C ALA A 292 -7.62 6.56 19.06
N VAL A 293 -7.22 5.93 20.15
CA VAL A 293 -7.86 6.06 21.46
C VAL A 293 -6.96 6.77 22.46
N GLU A 294 -7.56 7.45 23.41
CA GLU A 294 -6.83 7.98 24.57
C GLU A 294 -6.15 6.84 25.32
N GLU A 295 -4.85 6.96 25.60
CA GLU A 295 -4.08 5.87 26.23
C GLU A 295 -4.56 5.62 27.66
N SER A 296 -5.47 4.66 27.81
CA SER A 296 -5.81 4.05 29.08
C SER A 296 -5.48 2.55 28.98
N ASN A 297 -4.50 2.11 29.72
CA ASN A 297 -3.93 0.76 29.82
C ASN A 297 -4.89 -0.41 29.44
N GLY A 298 -4.93 -0.81 28.16
CA GLY A 298 -5.68 -1.98 27.69
C GLY A 298 -5.50 -2.24 26.20
N SER A 299 -5.30 -3.48 25.82
CA SER A 299 -5.20 -3.89 24.41
C SER A 299 -6.50 -3.61 23.67
N THR A 300 -6.41 -2.89 22.56
CA THR A 300 -7.55 -2.50 21.69
C THR A 300 -7.58 -3.27 20.36
N ILE A 301 -6.80 -4.35 20.25
CA ILE A 301 -6.76 -5.22 19.07
C ILE A 301 -7.77 -6.34 19.25
N ILE A 302 -8.69 -6.49 18.26
CA ILE A 302 -9.58 -7.66 18.26
C ILE A 302 -8.75 -8.93 18.11
N GLN A 303 -8.95 -9.87 19.05
CA GLN A 303 -8.27 -11.17 19.01
C GLN A 303 -9.02 -12.11 18.06
N ASN A 304 -8.34 -13.10 17.50
CA ASN A 304 -8.95 -14.12 16.64
C ASN A 304 -10.02 -14.97 17.32
N ASN A 305 -10.15 -14.88 18.63
CA ASN A 305 -11.22 -15.51 19.41
C ASN A 305 -12.23 -14.50 19.95
N GLU A 306 -12.41 -13.35 19.30
CA GLU A 306 -13.38 -12.34 19.68
C GLU A 306 -14.18 -11.84 18.46
N ILE A 307 -15.44 -11.44 18.70
CA ILE A 307 -16.23 -10.60 17.78
C ILE A 307 -16.72 -9.42 18.60
N TRP A 308 -16.54 -8.19 18.08
CA TRP A 308 -16.99 -6.99 18.74
C TRP A 308 -18.21 -6.41 18.04
N TYR A 309 -19.16 -5.84 18.81
CA TYR A 309 -20.32 -5.18 18.22
C TYR A 309 -20.82 -4.02 19.05
N GLN A 310 -21.56 -3.12 18.42
CA GLN A 310 -22.30 -2.04 19.07
C GLN A 310 -23.79 -2.19 18.76
N ASN A 311 -24.63 -1.90 19.78
CA ASN A 311 -26.08 -1.97 19.65
C ASN A 311 -26.81 -0.80 20.30
N GLY A 312 -26.11 0.33 20.53
CA GLY A 312 -26.67 1.51 21.18
C GLY A 312 -26.95 1.34 22.68
N SER A 313 -26.59 0.20 23.28
CA SER A 313 -26.78 -0.10 24.70
C SER A 313 -25.47 -0.52 25.33
N THR A 314 -25.22 -0.08 26.55
CA THR A 314 -24.09 -0.52 27.39
C THR A 314 -24.51 -1.54 28.44
N THR A 315 -25.79 -1.85 28.54
CA THR A 315 -26.35 -2.73 29.59
C THR A 315 -27.11 -3.94 29.06
N VAL A 316 -27.52 -3.92 27.78
CA VAL A 316 -28.30 -5.01 27.17
C VAL A 316 -27.53 -5.59 25.99
N ALA A 317 -26.99 -6.78 26.17
CA ALA A 317 -26.28 -7.53 25.13
C ALA A 317 -27.26 -8.04 24.05
N ILE A 318 -26.77 -8.14 22.79
CA ILE A 318 -27.38 -8.99 21.79
C ILE A 318 -27.10 -10.45 22.18
N THR A 319 -28.07 -11.33 22.01
CA THR A 319 -27.86 -12.78 22.15
C THR A 319 -27.68 -13.38 20.77
N PRO A 320 -26.44 -13.67 20.33
CA PRO A 320 -26.21 -14.28 19.03
C PRO A 320 -26.93 -15.61 18.88
N GLY A 321 -27.49 -15.85 17.69
CA GLY A 321 -28.17 -17.11 17.38
C GLY A 321 -29.59 -17.28 17.97
N ILE A 322 -30.06 -16.36 18.82
CA ILE A 322 -31.44 -16.39 19.31
C ILE A 322 -32.29 -15.40 18.50
N ASN A 323 -33.08 -15.90 17.60
CA ASN A 323 -34.20 -15.18 17.01
C ASN A 323 -35.40 -16.11 16.89
N GLN A 324 -36.60 -15.53 16.62
CA GLN A 324 -37.87 -16.27 16.56
C GLN A 324 -37.96 -17.36 15.46
N TYR A 325 -36.91 -17.47 14.62
CA TYR A 325 -36.86 -18.40 13.49
C TYR A 325 -35.69 -19.41 13.59
N SER A 326 -34.85 -19.32 14.63
CA SER A 326 -33.67 -20.20 14.79
C SER A 326 -34.00 -21.38 15.71
N TYR A 327 -33.96 -22.58 15.17
CA TYR A 327 -34.20 -23.83 15.93
C TYR A 327 -32.96 -24.67 16.17
N ASN A 328 -31.75 -24.20 15.79
CA ASN A 328 -30.54 -25.01 15.87
C ASN A 328 -29.41 -24.33 16.66
N GLU A 329 -28.62 -25.15 17.33
CA GLU A 329 -27.41 -24.94 18.13
C GLU A 329 -26.84 -23.51 18.19
N ILE A 330 -27.25 -22.79 19.20
CA ILE A 330 -27.31 -21.33 19.30
C ILE A 330 -25.96 -20.68 19.62
N ASN A 331 -24.89 -21.39 19.91
CA ASN A 331 -23.65 -20.83 20.44
C ASN A 331 -22.39 -21.31 19.71
N LYS A 332 -22.51 -21.76 18.47
CA LYS A 332 -21.36 -22.26 17.70
C LYS A 332 -21.03 -21.34 16.54
N PHE A 333 -19.75 -21.00 16.43
CA PHE A 333 -19.15 -20.30 15.32
C PHE A 333 -18.09 -21.23 14.71
N GLY A 334 -18.54 -22.07 13.79
CA GLY A 334 -17.75 -23.23 13.40
C GLY A 334 -17.58 -24.17 14.59
N ASP A 335 -16.35 -24.45 14.93
CA ASP A 335 -16.00 -25.23 16.10
C ASP A 335 -15.85 -24.43 17.40
N ALA A 336 -15.91 -23.09 17.34
CA ALA A 336 -15.73 -22.22 18.51
C ALA A 336 -17.03 -22.04 19.28
N THR A 337 -16.95 -21.98 20.61
CA THR A 337 -18.07 -21.82 21.52
C THR A 337 -17.96 -20.49 22.27
N ILE A 338 -19.08 -19.77 22.42
CA ILE A 338 -19.12 -18.50 23.16
C ILE A 338 -18.81 -18.78 24.65
N VAL A 339 -17.80 -18.11 25.16
CA VAL A 339 -17.40 -18.12 26.58
C VAL A 339 -18.02 -16.97 27.35
N SER A 340 -18.06 -15.79 26.72
CA SER A 340 -18.65 -14.58 27.33
C SER A 340 -19.18 -13.63 26.28
N ASN A 341 -20.09 -12.74 26.69
CA ASN A 341 -20.57 -11.61 25.90
C ASN A 341 -20.75 -10.44 26.88
N THR A 342 -19.76 -9.58 26.97
CA THR A 342 -19.68 -8.52 28.00
C THR A 342 -19.37 -7.19 27.36
N TYR A 343 -19.96 -6.12 27.92
CA TYR A 343 -19.63 -4.76 27.49
C TYR A 343 -18.26 -4.36 28.04
N ASN A 344 -17.37 -3.97 27.16
CA ASN A 344 -16.09 -3.40 27.52
C ASN A 344 -16.16 -1.87 27.37
N SER A 345 -16.24 -1.18 28.52
CA SER A 345 -16.35 0.28 28.55
C SER A 345 -15.09 1.00 28.05
N THR A 346 -13.96 0.31 28.07
CA THR A 346 -12.70 0.88 27.57
C THR A 346 -12.68 1.01 26.05
N ILE A 347 -13.29 0.04 25.35
CA ILE A 347 -13.34 0.06 23.88
C ILE A 347 -14.70 0.48 23.33
N GLY A 348 -15.72 0.64 24.15
CA GLY A 348 -17.07 1.04 23.73
C GLY A 348 -17.85 -0.03 22.97
N TYR A 349 -17.42 -1.30 23.04
CA TYR A 349 -18.02 -2.44 22.35
C TYR A 349 -18.49 -3.53 23.31
N TRP A 350 -19.50 -4.25 22.90
CA TRP A 350 -19.75 -5.59 23.40
C TRP A 350 -18.72 -6.55 22.79
N VAL A 351 -18.11 -7.37 23.64
CA VAL A 351 -17.09 -8.35 23.26
C VAL A 351 -17.67 -9.76 23.46
N ILE A 352 -17.87 -10.46 22.37
CA ILE A 352 -18.14 -11.89 22.40
C ILE A 352 -16.81 -12.60 22.38
N LYS A 353 -16.47 -13.33 23.46
CA LYS A 353 -15.28 -14.18 23.53
C LYS A 353 -15.61 -15.63 23.28
N PHE A 354 -14.71 -16.31 22.60
CA PHE A 354 -14.82 -17.73 22.28
C PHE A 354 -13.68 -18.53 22.94
N ASP A 355 -13.91 -19.83 23.11
CA ASP A 355 -12.97 -20.76 23.69
C ASP A 355 -11.74 -21.02 22.81
N LYS A 356 -11.81 -20.67 21.53
CA LYS A 356 -10.74 -20.76 20.52
C LYS A 356 -10.94 -19.76 19.37
N GLU A 357 -10.04 -19.74 18.43
CA GLU A 357 -10.10 -18.94 17.22
C GLU A 357 -11.41 -19.14 16.45
N VAL A 358 -11.99 -18.05 15.96
CA VAL A 358 -13.23 -18.04 15.17
C VAL A 358 -12.87 -17.90 13.70
N THR A 359 -13.23 -18.88 12.89
CA THR A 359 -12.93 -18.92 11.46
C THR A 359 -14.14 -18.68 10.57
N GLU A 360 -15.35 -18.70 11.14
CA GLU A 360 -16.60 -18.48 10.42
C GLU A 360 -17.65 -17.79 11.30
N VAL A 361 -18.56 -17.03 10.67
CA VAL A 361 -19.74 -16.50 11.35
C VAL A 361 -20.95 -17.32 10.91
N SER A 362 -21.53 -18.06 11.85
CA SER A 362 -22.55 -19.06 11.56
C SER A 362 -23.88 -18.48 11.10
N MET A 363 -24.69 -19.33 10.48
CA MET A 363 -26.01 -18.96 9.93
C MET A 363 -26.91 -18.31 10.99
N ASN A 364 -27.60 -17.24 10.61
CA ASN A 364 -28.57 -16.51 11.43
C ASN A 364 -27.98 -15.86 12.74
N THR A 365 -26.68 -15.82 12.94
CA THR A 365 -26.06 -15.40 14.20
C THR A 365 -26.54 -14.06 14.71
N PHE A 366 -26.58 -13.04 13.84
CA PHE A 366 -27.05 -11.70 14.16
C PHE A 366 -28.37 -11.34 13.45
N SER A 367 -29.08 -12.32 12.93
CA SER A 367 -30.31 -12.11 12.19
C SER A 367 -31.38 -11.43 13.04
N TYR A 368 -32.09 -10.45 12.45
CA TYR A 368 -33.18 -9.67 13.09
C TYR A 368 -32.74 -8.83 14.31
N GLN A 369 -31.45 -8.50 14.42
CA GLN A 369 -30.96 -7.61 15.49
C GLN A 369 -31.18 -6.14 15.09
N ASN A 370 -32.37 -5.63 15.40
CA ASN A 370 -32.79 -4.28 15.01
C ASN A 370 -31.92 -3.17 15.60
N SER A 371 -31.25 -3.42 16.71
CA SER A 371 -30.38 -2.47 17.41
C SER A 371 -28.91 -2.58 17.02
N LEU A 372 -28.52 -3.59 16.25
CA LEU A 372 -27.11 -3.79 15.84
C LEU A 372 -26.65 -2.63 14.95
N ILE A 373 -25.62 -1.90 15.38
CA ILE A 373 -25.11 -0.69 14.71
C ILE A 373 -23.83 -0.98 13.95
N SER A 374 -22.87 -1.66 14.61
CA SER A 374 -21.60 -2.02 14.01
C SER A 374 -21.13 -3.39 14.45
N VAL A 375 -20.31 -4.03 13.59
CA VAL A 375 -19.66 -5.31 13.88
C VAL A 375 -18.22 -5.26 13.43
N VAL A 376 -17.31 -5.72 14.28
CA VAL A 376 -15.89 -5.93 13.96
C VAL A 376 -15.60 -7.43 14.02
N LEU A 377 -15.22 -7.98 12.86
CA LEU A 377 -14.86 -9.39 12.71
C LEU A 377 -13.33 -9.53 12.76
N PRO A 378 -12.79 -10.58 13.42
CA PRO A 378 -11.36 -10.84 13.44
C PRO A 378 -10.84 -11.32 12.07
N ASN A 379 -9.54 -11.15 11.85
CA ASN A 379 -8.90 -11.49 10.57
C ASN A 379 -8.89 -13.00 10.26
N SER A 380 -9.17 -13.84 11.24
CA SER A 380 -9.30 -15.30 11.08
C SER A 380 -10.57 -15.76 10.36
N ILE A 381 -11.56 -14.87 10.18
CA ILE A 381 -12.82 -15.22 9.50
C ILE A 381 -12.57 -15.46 8.01
N THR A 382 -13.00 -16.63 7.54
CA THR A 382 -12.91 -17.04 6.13
C THR A 382 -14.27 -17.25 5.47
N LEU A 383 -15.35 -17.33 6.27
CA LEU A 383 -16.71 -17.63 5.82
C LEU A 383 -17.75 -16.84 6.62
N ILE A 384 -18.65 -16.15 5.91
CA ILE A 384 -19.87 -15.57 6.48
C ILE A 384 -21.05 -16.37 5.94
N HIS A 385 -21.73 -17.11 6.81
CA HIS A 385 -22.81 -18.00 6.43
C HIS A 385 -24.12 -17.27 6.02
N ALA A 386 -25.08 -18.04 5.52
CA ALA A 386 -26.35 -17.51 5.09
C ALA A 386 -27.10 -16.79 6.23
N SER A 387 -27.78 -15.70 5.88
CA SER A 387 -28.65 -14.93 6.78
C SER A 387 -27.98 -14.42 8.05
N THR A 388 -26.63 -14.36 8.11
CA THR A 388 -25.87 -13.97 9.31
C THR A 388 -26.33 -12.62 9.87
N PHE A 389 -26.50 -11.61 9.03
CA PHE A 389 -26.94 -10.25 9.39
C PHE A 389 -28.28 -9.91 8.76
N ASN A 390 -29.10 -10.91 8.42
CA ASN A 390 -30.38 -10.72 7.77
C ASN A 390 -31.29 -9.82 8.63
N ARG A 391 -31.81 -8.74 8.02
CA ARG A 391 -32.71 -7.78 8.66
C ARG A 391 -32.15 -7.15 9.94
N CYS A 392 -30.93 -6.61 9.81
CA CYS A 392 -30.33 -5.71 10.78
C CYS A 392 -30.42 -4.26 10.27
N PRO A 393 -31.59 -3.60 10.40
CA PRO A 393 -31.84 -2.31 9.75
C PRO A 393 -30.98 -1.16 10.25
N SER A 394 -30.45 -1.25 11.48
CA SER A 394 -29.52 -0.25 12.04
C SER A 394 -28.05 -0.51 11.74
N LEU A 395 -27.70 -1.65 11.12
CA LEU A 395 -26.31 -1.97 10.80
C LEU A 395 -25.81 -1.01 9.71
N SER A 396 -24.93 -0.12 10.13
CA SER A 396 -24.32 0.92 9.29
C SER A 396 -22.86 0.67 8.97
N GLU A 397 -22.20 -0.17 9.78
CA GLU A 397 -20.76 -0.44 9.66
C GLU A 397 -20.42 -1.91 9.93
N ILE A 398 -19.67 -2.51 9.03
CA ILE A 398 -19.07 -3.83 9.20
C ILE A 398 -17.80 -3.94 8.37
N ASN A 399 -16.73 -4.49 8.96
CA ASN A 399 -15.56 -4.94 8.20
C ASN A 399 -15.77 -6.37 7.71
N ILE A 400 -15.43 -6.65 6.46
CA ILE A 400 -15.30 -8.02 5.95
C ILE A 400 -13.81 -8.30 5.80
N PRO A 401 -13.23 -9.19 6.63
CA PRO A 401 -11.79 -9.46 6.63
C PRO A 401 -11.27 -9.98 5.29
N GLU A 402 -10.00 -9.66 4.99
CA GLU A 402 -9.35 -10.07 3.74
C GLU A 402 -9.17 -11.59 3.59
N GLY A 403 -9.42 -12.39 4.63
CA GLY A 403 -9.46 -13.85 4.58
C GLY A 403 -10.77 -14.42 4.05
N VAL A 404 -11.84 -13.62 3.97
CA VAL A 404 -13.19 -14.12 3.61
C VAL A 404 -13.23 -14.52 2.14
N THR A 405 -13.60 -15.79 1.89
CA THR A 405 -13.69 -16.37 0.55
C THR A 405 -15.12 -16.57 0.07
N GLU A 406 -16.09 -16.58 0.99
CA GLU A 406 -17.52 -16.78 0.67
C GLU A 406 -18.42 -15.97 1.61
N ILE A 407 -19.48 -15.39 1.03
CA ILE A 407 -20.60 -14.77 1.72
C ILE A 407 -21.88 -15.50 1.30
N GLY A 408 -22.58 -16.08 2.27
CA GLY A 408 -23.78 -16.90 2.05
C GLY A 408 -25.01 -16.10 1.65
N SER A 409 -26.05 -16.81 1.22
CA SER A 409 -27.34 -16.25 0.78
C SER A 409 -27.98 -15.37 1.85
N CYS A 410 -28.55 -14.24 1.44
CA CYS A 410 -29.29 -13.33 2.32
C CYS A 410 -28.46 -12.79 3.51
N ALA A 411 -27.12 -12.85 3.46
CA ALA A 411 -26.28 -12.54 4.60
C ALA A 411 -26.53 -11.13 5.18
N PHE A 412 -26.83 -10.15 4.33
CA PHE A 412 -27.09 -8.75 4.69
C PHE A 412 -28.44 -8.23 4.18
N ILE A 413 -29.38 -9.12 3.84
CA ILE A 413 -30.68 -8.67 3.30
C ILE A 413 -31.37 -7.72 4.30
N GLY A 414 -31.79 -6.55 3.82
CA GLY A 414 -32.53 -5.57 4.63
C GLY A 414 -31.68 -4.80 5.65
N CYS A 415 -30.36 -4.76 5.50
CA CYS A 415 -29.48 -3.85 6.26
C CYS A 415 -29.60 -2.43 5.69
N SER A 416 -30.74 -1.77 5.98
CA SER A 416 -31.09 -0.51 5.34
C SER A 416 -30.24 0.70 5.73
N SER A 417 -29.51 0.64 6.84
CA SER A 417 -28.56 1.71 7.22
C SER A 417 -27.18 1.57 6.58
N LEU A 418 -26.89 0.46 5.90
CA LEU A 418 -25.61 0.24 5.24
C LEU A 418 -25.52 1.12 3.99
N THR A 419 -24.53 2.05 3.94
CA THR A 419 -24.34 2.98 2.82
C THR A 419 -23.22 2.54 1.88
N ASN A 420 -22.25 1.83 2.40
CA ASN A 420 -21.13 1.29 1.65
C ASN A 420 -20.68 -0.06 2.23
N ILE A 421 -20.02 -0.87 1.40
CA ILE A 421 -19.38 -2.11 1.83
C ILE A 421 -18.16 -2.41 0.97
N THR A 422 -17.13 -2.99 1.59
CA THR A 422 -15.95 -3.49 0.89
C THR A 422 -15.96 -5.00 0.88
N LEU A 423 -15.88 -5.59 -0.31
CA LEU A 423 -15.75 -7.03 -0.53
C LEU A 423 -14.27 -7.35 -0.77
N PRO A 424 -13.64 -8.23 0.04
CA PRO A 424 -12.20 -8.45 0.03
C PRO A 424 -11.71 -9.11 -1.26
N ALA A 425 -10.44 -8.94 -1.59
CA ALA A 425 -9.83 -9.52 -2.79
C ALA A 425 -9.84 -11.07 -2.79
N SER A 426 -9.89 -11.67 -1.63
CA SER A 426 -10.02 -13.13 -1.42
C SER A 426 -11.38 -13.70 -1.78
N LEU A 427 -12.43 -12.85 -1.92
CA LEU A 427 -13.80 -13.31 -2.12
C LEU A 427 -13.97 -14.02 -3.49
N LYS A 428 -14.45 -15.25 -3.45
CA LYS A 428 -14.66 -16.12 -4.61
C LYS A 428 -16.14 -16.38 -4.90
N SER A 429 -16.98 -16.34 -3.86
CA SER A 429 -18.37 -16.74 -3.93
C SER A 429 -19.31 -15.80 -3.16
N LEU A 430 -20.41 -15.43 -3.81
CA LEU A 430 -21.61 -14.87 -3.22
C LEU A 430 -22.70 -15.95 -3.34
N ALA A 431 -22.64 -16.94 -2.42
CA ALA A 431 -23.42 -18.17 -2.55
C ALA A 431 -24.92 -17.97 -2.33
N GLY A 432 -25.77 -18.48 -3.23
CA GLY A 432 -27.21 -18.56 -3.05
C GLY A 432 -28.02 -17.27 -3.25
N GLY A 433 -27.39 -16.18 -3.74
CA GLY A 433 -28.12 -14.95 -4.10
C GLY A 433 -28.58 -14.06 -2.92
N ASP A 434 -29.11 -12.88 -3.26
CA ASP A 434 -29.80 -11.91 -2.38
C ASP A 434 -28.97 -11.40 -1.20
N GLN A 435 -27.61 -11.43 -1.29
CA GLN A 435 -26.73 -11.08 -0.17
C GLN A 435 -27.04 -9.71 0.42
N PHE A 436 -27.29 -8.72 -0.43
CA PHE A 436 -27.54 -7.32 -0.06
C PHE A 436 -28.92 -6.83 -0.49
N GLU A 437 -29.87 -7.74 -0.81
CA GLU A 437 -31.23 -7.36 -1.21
C GLU A 437 -31.83 -6.43 -0.13
N LYS A 438 -32.50 -5.36 -0.57
CA LYS A 438 -33.15 -4.37 0.32
C LYS A 438 -32.19 -3.59 1.23
N CYS A 439 -30.91 -3.49 0.90
CA CYS A 439 -30.03 -2.50 1.50
C CYS A 439 -30.29 -1.14 0.84
N THR A 440 -31.42 -0.51 1.17
CA THR A 440 -31.99 0.63 0.43
C THR A 440 -31.13 1.87 0.37
N ASN A 441 -30.16 2.03 1.28
CA ASN A 441 -29.19 3.15 1.30
C ASN A 441 -27.80 2.74 0.80
N LEU A 442 -27.60 1.51 0.30
CA LEU A 442 -26.31 1.07 -0.20
C LEU A 442 -26.01 1.73 -1.54
N GLU A 443 -25.08 2.68 -1.54
CA GLU A 443 -24.68 3.47 -2.71
C GLU A 443 -23.30 3.08 -3.26
N SER A 444 -22.45 2.48 -2.45
CA SER A 444 -21.08 2.13 -2.84
C SER A 444 -20.70 0.71 -2.43
N VAL A 445 -20.37 -0.13 -3.40
CA VAL A 445 -19.78 -1.46 -3.18
C VAL A 445 -18.39 -1.47 -3.75
N TYR A 446 -17.39 -1.63 -2.90
CA TYR A 446 -15.99 -1.76 -3.29
C TYR A 446 -15.65 -3.24 -3.43
N CYS A 447 -15.73 -3.77 -4.64
CA CYS A 447 -15.55 -5.19 -4.95
C CYS A 447 -14.13 -5.43 -5.48
N LYS A 448 -13.21 -5.81 -4.60
CA LYS A 448 -11.77 -5.95 -4.89
C LYS A 448 -11.35 -7.16 -5.74
N PRO A 449 -12.08 -8.28 -5.82
CA PRO A 449 -11.65 -9.43 -6.63
C PRO A 449 -11.37 -9.04 -8.08
N THR A 450 -10.24 -9.49 -8.62
CA THR A 450 -9.90 -9.31 -10.04
C THR A 450 -10.69 -10.21 -10.96
N THR A 451 -11.20 -11.33 -10.43
CA THR A 451 -12.16 -12.21 -11.11
C THR A 451 -13.52 -12.06 -10.46
N PRO A 452 -14.60 -11.82 -11.21
CA PRO A 452 -15.92 -11.65 -10.64
C PRO A 452 -16.30 -12.83 -9.73
N PRO A 453 -16.63 -12.61 -8.44
CA PRO A 453 -17.17 -13.68 -7.60
C PRO A 453 -18.43 -14.25 -8.22
N SER A 454 -18.63 -15.55 -8.10
CA SER A 454 -19.81 -16.20 -8.67
C SER A 454 -21.01 -16.03 -7.74
N PRO A 455 -22.03 -15.22 -8.08
CA PRO A 455 -23.35 -15.39 -7.52
C PRO A 455 -23.98 -16.61 -8.16
N THR A 456 -24.74 -17.36 -7.40
CA THR A 456 -25.46 -18.52 -7.92
C THR A 456 -26.79 -18.14 -8.55
N ASP A 457 -27.32 -16.95 -8.22
CA ASP A 457 -28.61 -16.43 -8.74
C ASP A 457 -28.57 -14.90 -8.81
N GLY A 458 -29.42 -14.28 -9.64
CA GLY A 458 -29.64 -12.84 -9.67
C GLY A 458 -30.16 -12.28 -8.33
N GLY A 459 -30.08 -10.96 -8.15
CA GLY A 459 -30.69 -10.32 -6.99
C GLY A 459 -29.74 -9.90 -5.88
N THR A 460 -28.42 -10.12 -6.04
CA THR A 460 -27.42 -9.76 -5.00
C THR A 460 -27.62 -8.36 -4.44
N PHE A 461 -27.90 -7.35 -5.28
CA PHE A 461 -28.14 -5.95 -4.88
C PHE A 461 -29.55 -5.46 -5.24
N LYS A 462 -30.51 -6.37 -5.33
CA LYS A 462 -31.89 -6.02 -5.65
C LYS A 462 -32.49 -5.11 -4.59
N GLU A 463 -33.22 -4.08 -5.02
CA GLU A 463 -33.84 -3.08 -4.15
C GLU A 463 -32.84 -2.31 -3.26
N CYS A 464 -31.57 -2.21 -3.69
CA CYS A 464 -30.60 -1.27 -3.12
C CYS A 464 -30.87 0.17 -3.60
N SER A 465 -30.02 1.13 -3.20
CA SER A 465 -30.11 2.52 -3.66
C SER A 465 -30.14 2.60 -5.20
N PRO A 466 -31.00 3.44 -5.80
CA PRO A 466 -30.97 3.70 -7.24
C PRO A 466 -29.66 4.33 -7.72
N ASN A 467 -28.85 4.89 -6.80
CA ASN A 467 -27.55 5.49 -7.07
C ASN A 467 -26.41 4.49 -6.91
N LEU A 468 -26.69 3.20 -6.70
CA LEU A 468 -25.68 2.18 -6.46
C LEU A 468 -24.57 2.22 -7.51
N LYS A 469 -23.31 2.27 -7.05
CA LYS A 469 -22.10 2.05 -7.84
C LYS A 469 -21.32 0.86 -7.29
N ILE A 470 -20.83 0.04 -8.21
CA ILE A 470 -20.00 -1.12 -7.89
C ILE A 470 -18.60 -0.84 -8.44
N TYR A 471 -17.72 -0.49 -7.54
CA TYR A 471 -16.32 -0.21 -7.85
C TYR A 471 -15.58 -1.55 -7.95
N VAL A 472 -14.97 -1.81 -9.11
CA VAL A 472 -14.21 -3.03 -9.40
C VAL A 472 -12.83 -2.65 -9.92
N PRO A 473 -11.81 -3.53 -9.82
CA PRO A 473 -10.49 -3.20 -10.35
C PRO A 473 -10.57 -2.71 -11.80
N ALA A 474 -9.94 -1.58 -12.11
CA ALA A 474 -10.08 -0.91 -13.41
C ALA A 474 -9.78 -1.86 -14.58
N ALA A 475 -8.75 -2.71 -14.44
CA ALA A 475 -8.41 -3.73 -15.43
C ALA A 475 -9.46 -4.85 -15.55
N SER A 476 -10.33 -5.04 -14.56
CA SER A 476 -11.33 -6.12 -14.49
C SER A 476 -12.74 -5.69 -14.92
N VAL A 477 -13.00 -4.41 -15.19
CA VAL A 477 -14.32 -3.89 -15.58
C VAL A 477 -14.96 -4.71 -16.71
N ASN A 478 -14.19 -5.03 -17.74
CA ASN A 478 -14.69 -5.81 -18.88
C ASN A 478 -15.04 -7.26 -18.48
N ALA A 479 -14.29 -7.87 -17.56
CA ALA A 479 -14.58 -9.20 -17.06
C ALA A 479 -15.89 -9.23 -16.25
N TYR A 480 -16.12 -8.20 -15.42
CA TYR A 480 -17.38 -8.07 -14.69
C TYR A 480 -18.57 -7.84 -15.61
N LYS A 481 -18.45 -6.96 -16.60
CA LYS A 481 -19.49 -6.71 -17.60
C LYS A 481 -19.80 -7.93 -18.48
N ALA A 482 -18.82 -8.77 -18.73
CA ALA A 482 -18.99 -10.00 -19.52
C ALA A 482 -19.52 -11.19 -18.70
N SER A 483 -19.53 -11.09 -17.38
CA SER A 483 -20.00 -12.15 -16.51
C SER A 483 -21.53 -12.24 -16.52
N SER A 484 -22.06 -13.40 -16.91
CA SER A 484 -23.52 -13.63 -16.88
C SER A 484 -24.13 -13.48 -15.49
N ALA A 485 -23.35 -13.79 -14.47
CA ALA A 485 -23.73 -13.69 -13.07
C ALA A 485 -23.90 -12.23 -12.57
N TRP A 486 -23.30 -11.27 -13.28
CA TRP A 486 -23.31 -9.84 -12.95
C TRP A 486 -24.03 -9.00 -14.01
N SER A 487 -24.71 -9.64 -14.97
CA SER A 487 -25.32 -8.97 -16.13
C SER A 487 -26.39 -7.92 -15.76
N GLU A 488 -27.04 -8.04 -14.61
CA GLU A 488 -28.03 -7.07 -14.11
C GLU A 488 -27.40 -5.73 -13.69
N TYR A 489 -26.08 -5.70 -13.45
CA TYR A 489 -25.36 -4.55 -12.89
C TYR A 489 -24.39 -3.88 -13.86
N VAL A 490 -24.49 -4.13 -15.17
CA VAL A 490 -23.52 -3.66 -16.19
C VAL A 490 -23.36 -2.14 -16.20
N ASP A 491 -24.40 -1.39 -15.87
CA ASP A 491 -24.42 0.08 -15.81
C ASP A 491 -23.96 0.64 -14.46
N ASN A 492 -23.79 -0.23 -13.45
CA ASN A 492 -23.36 0.15 -12.12
C ASN A 492 -21.85 0.07 -11.96
N PHE A 493 -21.11 -0.62 -12.84
CA PHE A 493 -19.67 -0.82 -12.70
C PHE A 493 -18.88 0.45 -12.99
N VAL A 494 -18.00 0.75 -12.05
CA VAL A 494 -17.01 1.81 -12.15
C VAL A 494 -15.62 1.17 -11.98
N GLY A 495 -14.72 1.46 -12.93
CA GLY A 495 -13.32 1.09 -12.77
C GLY A 495 -12.72 1.87 -11.59
N TYR A 496 -12.11 1.16 -10.68
CA TYR A 496 -11.53 1.71 -9.48
C TYR A 496 -10.16 1.09 -9.26
N ASP A 497 -9.26 1.92 -8.85
CA ASP A 497 -7.92 1.50 -8.54
C ASP A 497 -7.84 1.28 -7.01
N PHE A 498 -7.92 0.04 -6.57
CA PHE A 498 -7.97 -0.38 -5.14
C PHE A 498 -6.60 -0.29 -4.47
#